data_b75fb9ca88882b13c84ef331c99e0499
#
_entry.id   b75fb9ca88882b13c84ef331c99e0499
#
_cell.length_a   1.000
_cell.length_b   1.000
_cell.length_c   1.000
_cell.angle_alpha   90.00
_cell.angle_beta   90.00
_cell.angle_gamma   90.00
#
_symmetry.space_group_name_H-M   'P 1'
#
loop_
_entity.id
_entity.type
_entity.pdbx_description
1 polymer ?
#
loop_
_entity_poly.entity_id
_entity_poly.type
_entity_poly.pdbx_seq_one_letter_code
_entity_poly.pdbx_strand_id
1 'polypeptide(L)'
;SSSKTVNIELKVPHPVAKISDHANHLSKMISKIDDSLVELDLPKRSTMIYGFSPYIADAVKISGTSIPNTQLSPHLRSWGRGKIKRFIGAPNFISNTFSGLIKDRRRKGMPVAGMALHYMHGWERFVHLGIPVSLTGKGLDRLFRIRQDMGIHVWPAPLKLETIMLDAGITLISDFVDPTIHSLPNGKIRWPRPASQPLDDEWENKLNSSDEEERPDLIEEAASSLPMWHEMSNNIRKKLIFSDAKKWKWPNNPESWTRDLEEGKPWGCARIIGHRGSGEDH
;
A
#
# COMPACT_ATOMS: atom_id res chain seq x y z
N SER A 1 -16.79 9.55 -6.69
CA SER A 1 -15.41 9.07 -6.90
C SER A 1 -15.15 7.89 -5.98
N SER A 2 -14.68 6.80 -6.54
CA SER A 2 -14.38 5.60 -5.78
C SER A 2 -13.16 5.83 -4.89
N SER A 3 -13.26 5.56 -3.60
CA SER A 3 -12.12 5.51 -2.68
C SER A 3 -11.26 4.26 -2.88
N LYS A 4 -11.69 3.35 -3.76
CA LYS A 4 -10.98 2.11 -4.08
C LYS A 4 -9.79 2.39 -4.99
N THR A 5 -8.71 1.63 -4.79
CA THR A 5 -7.53 1.66 -5.66
C THR A 5 -7.30 0.30 -6.28
N VAL A 6 -6.81 0.31 -7.50
CA VAL A 6 -6.40 -0.90 -8.22
C VAL A 6 -4.90 -0.84 -8.45
N ASN A 7 -4.18 -1.87 -8.04
CA ASN A 7 -2.76 -1.98 -8.25
C ASN A 7 -2.47 -3.07 -9.28
N ILE A 8 -1.86 -2.69 -10.39
CA ILE A 8 -1.55 -3.59 -11.50
C ILE A 8 -0.05 -3.84 -11.53
N GLU A 9 0.36 -5.06 -11.21
CA GLU A 9 1.75 -5.45 -11.28
C GLU A 9 2.17 -5.87 -12.68
N LEU A 10 3.13 -5.17 -13.26
CA LEU A 10 3.78 -5.58 -14.50
C LEU A 10 4.93 -6.53 -14.19
N LYS A 11 4.78 -7.78 -14.58
CA LYS A 11 5.84 -8.77 -14.41
C LYS A 11 6.99 -8.52 -15.39
N VAL A 12 8.20 -8.77 -14.92
CA VAL A 12 9.38 -8.77 -15.78
C VAL A 12 9.24 -9.93 -16.77
N PRO A 13 9.45 -9.69 -18.07
CA PRO A 13 9.42 -10.76 -19.05
C PRO A 13 10.40 -11.88 -18.70
N HIS A 14 10.01 -13.12 -18.99
CA HIS A 14 10.90 -14.25 -18.76
C HIS A 14 12.19 -14.09 -19.60
N PRO A 15 13.38 -14.40 -19.08
CA PRO A 15 14.65 -14.23 -19.79
C PRO A 15 14.71 -14.90 -21.18
N VAL A 16 13.95 -15.99 -21.34
CA VAL A 16 13.82 -16.69 -22.65
C VAL A 16 13.13 -15.83 -23.73
N ALA A 17 12.34 -14.83 -23.33
CA ALA A 17 11.63 -13.97 -24.29
C ALA A 17 12.55 -13.04 -25.11
N LYS A 18 13.86 -12.98 -24.80
CA LYS A 18 14.89 -12.21 -25.53
C LYS A 18 14.44 -10.79 -25.92
N ILE A 19 13.82 -10.08 -25.00
CA ILE A 19 13.36 -8.71 -25.24
C ILE A 19 14.57 -7.78 -25.24
N SER A 20 14.86 -7.17 -26.38
CA SER A 20 15.99 -6.24 -26.54
C SER A 20 15.68 -4.85 -25.97
N ASP A 21 14.41 -4.43 -25.99
CA ASP A 21 13.96 -3.14 -25.49
C ASP A 21 12.81 -3.30 -24.48
N HIS A 22 13.20 -3.37 -23.21
CA HIS A 22 12.27 -3.58 -22.09
C HIS A 22 11.35 -2.38 -21.87
N ALA A 23 11.82 -1.15 -22.08
CA ALA A 23 11.02 0.06 -21.88
C ALA A 23 9.88 0.11 -22.90
N ASN A 24 10.17 -0.10 -24.19
CA ASN A 24 9.15 -0.15 -25.24
C ASN A 24 8.20 -1.34 -25.10
N HIS A 25 8.69 -2.49 -24.66
CA HIS A 25 7.81 -3.64 -24.39
C HIS A 25 6.81 -3.32 -23.28
N LEU A 26 7.28 -2.78 -22.15
CA LEU A 26 6.42 -2.37 -21.05
C LEU A 26 5.48 -1.23 -21.43
N SER A 27 5.93 -0.26 -22.24
CA SER A 27 5.08 0.84 -22.68
C SER A 27 3.87 0.36 -23.49
N LYS A 28 4.04 -0.66 -24.35
CA LYS A 28 2.93 -1.28 -25.08
C LYS A 28 1.93 -1.96 -24.15
N MET A 29 2.39 -2.61 -23.09
CA MET A 29 1.50 -3.19 -22.07
C MET A 29 0.74 -2.09 -21.33
N ILE A 30 1.44 -1.01 -20.95
CA ILE A 30 0.84 0.14 -20.27
C ILE A 30 -0.22 0.81 -21.14
N SER A 31 0.04 1.02 -22.43
CA SER A 31 -0.95 1.57 -23.36
C SER A 31 -2.22 0.72 -23.43
N LYS A 32 -2.09 -0.60 -23.49
CA LYS A 32 -3.26 -1.50 -23.45
C LYS A 32 -4.05 -1.39 -22.16
N ILE A 33 -3.37 -1.25 -21.02
CA ILE A 33 -4.04 -1.03 -19.73
C ILE A 33 -4.78 0.31 -19.76
N ASP A 34 -4.15 1.36 -20.27
CA ASP A 34 -4.73 2.69 -20.38
C ASP A 34 -6.00 2.67 -21.24
N ASP A 35 -5.94 2.02 -22.40
CA ASP A 35 -7.08 1.82 -23.31
C ASP A 35 -8.21 1.07 -22.60
N SER A 36 -7.89 -0.03 -21.90
CA SER A 36 -8.90 -0.81 -21.16
C SER A 36 -9.55 -0.02 -20.02
N LEU A 37 -8.81 0.84 -19.34
CA LEU A 37 -9.39 1.70 -18.30
C LEU A 37 -10.35 2.73 -18.89
N VAL A 38 -10.07 3.24 -20.09
CA VAL A 38 -10.98 4.14 -20.81
C VAL A 38 -12.23 3.38 -21.27
N GLU A 39 -12.05 2.22 -21.87
CA GLU A 39 -13.16 1.38 -22.38
C GLU A 39 -14.12 0.97 -21.24
N LEU A 40 -13.60 0.67 -20.06
CA LEU A 40 -14.37 0.26 -18.89
C LEU A 40 -14.83 1.45 -17.99
N ASP A 41 -14.60 2.69 -18.43
CA ASP A 41 -14.88 3.92 -17.64
C ASP A 41 -14.31 3.86 -16.21
N LEU A 42 -13.09 3.33 -16.07
CA LEU A 42 -12.40 3.21 -14.79
C LEU A 42 -11.49 4.40 -14.53
N PRO A 43 -11.43 4.90 -13.29
CA PRO A 43 -10.65 6.09 -12.96
C PRO A 43 -9.13 5.81 -13.01
N LYS A 44 -8.43 6.32 -14.00
CA LYS A 44 -6.97 6.17 -14.16
C LYS A 44 -6.19 6.60 -12.91
N ARG A 45 -6.63 7.66 -12.24
CA ARG A 45 -5.97 8.20 -11.03
C ARG A 45 -6.06 7.29 -9.81
N SER A 46 -7.04 6.40 -9.75
CA SER A 46 -7.19 5.39 -8.69
C SER A 46 -6.47 4.08 -9.05
N THR A 47 -5.88 3.99 -10.23
CA THR A 47 -5.09 2.84 -10.68
C THR A 47 -3.62 3.16 -10.51
N MET A 48 -2.83 2.18 -10.09
CA MET A 48 -1.38 2.28 -10.02
C MET A 48 -0.73 1.14 -10.78
N ILE A 49 0.22 1.48 -11.63
CA ILE A 49 1.09 0.51 -12.29
C ILE A 49 2.36 0.35 -11.46
N TYR A 50 2.75 -0.87 -11.17
CA TYR A 50 3.97 -1.13 -10.44
C TYR A 50 4.69 -2.40 -10.94
N GLY A 51 5.93 -2.57 -10.55
CA GLY A 51 6.72 -3.76 -10.86
C GLY A 51 8.16 -3.64 -10.43
N PHE A 52 8.92 -4.72 -10.60
CA PHE A 52 10.34 -4.77 -10.24
C PHE A 52 11.26 -4.23 -11.35
N SER A 53 10.75 -4.04 -12.55
CA SER A 53 11.55 -3.54 -13.66
C SER A 53 12.06 -2.13 -13.40
N PRO A 54 13.36 -1.85 -13.60
CA PRO A 54 13.89 -0.48 -13.51
C PRO A 54 13.36 0.44 -14.60
N TYR A 55 12.78 -0.12 -15.66
CA TYR A 55 12.29 0.60 -16.85
C TYR A 55 10.84 1.07 -16.74
N ILE A 56 10.16 0.87 -15.59
CA ILE A 56 8.75 1.27 -15.41
C ILE A 56 8.56 2.77 -15.66
N ALA A 57 9.39 3.62 -15.08
CA ALA A 57 9.28 5.07 -15.27
C ALA A 57 9.43 5.49 -16.74
N ASP A 58 10.41 4.90 -17.42
CA ASP A 58 10.66 5.18 -18.84
C ASP A 58 9.50 4.67 -19.70
N ALA A 59 8.99 3.49 -19.41
CA ALA A 59 7.85 2.90 -20.11
C ALA A 59 6.57 3.75 -19.97
N VAL A 60 6.29 4.26 -18.76
CA VAL A 60 5.18 5.19 -18.51
C VAL A 60 5.36 6.48 -19.30
N LYS A 61 6.58 7.02 -19.32
CA LYS A 61 6.90 8.23 -20.10
C LYS A 61 6.71 7.99 -21.61
N ILE A 62 7.16 6.86 -22.14
CA ILE A 62 7.01 6.48 -23.55
C ILE A 62 5.53 6.30 -23.91
N SER A 63 4.73 5.66 -23.05
CA SER A 63 3.29 5.44 -23.31
C SER A 63 2.46 6.72 -23.24
N GLY A 64 2.97 7.78 -22.60
CA GLY A 64 2.25 9.04 -22.43
C GLY A 64 1.04 8.95 -21.49
N THR A 65 0.86 7.85 -20.77
CA THR A 65 -0.26 7.67 -19.84
C THR A 65 -0.16 8.57 -18.61
N SER A 66 -1.31 8.95 -18.07
CA SER A 66 -1.41 9.66 -16.78
C SER A 66 -1.56 8.72 -15.58
N ILE A 67 -1.51 7.41 -15.77
CA ILE A 67 -1.65 6.44 -14.70
C ILE A 67 -0.44 6.55 -13.74
N PRO A 68 -0.66 6.74 -12.43
CA PRO A 68 0.40 6.74 -11.43
C PRO A 68 1.20 5.43 -11.45
N ASN A 69 2.49 5.54 -11.18
CA ASN A 69 3.35 4.36 -11.19
C ASN A 69 4.32 4.33 -10.02
N THR A 70 4.83 3.13 -9.70
CA THR A 70 5.94 2.95 -8.79
C THR A 70 6.79 1.76 -9.18
N GLN A 71 8.04 1.77 -8.75
CA GLN A 71 8.95 0.64 -8.88
C GLN A 71 9.11 -0.04 -7.52
N LEU A 72 8.92 -1.36 -7.50
CA LEU A 72 9.21 -2.17 -6.32
C LEU A 72 10.71 -2.30 -6.11
N SER A 73 11.12 -2.17 -4.86
CA SER A 73 12.50 -2.43 -4.47
C SER A 73 12.66 -3.89 -4.05
N PRO A 74 13.72 -4.57 -4.49
CA PRO A 74 13.90 -5.98 -4.24
C PRO A 74 14.05 -6.26 -2.75
N HIS A 75 13.57 -7.42 -2.37
CA HIS A 75 13.63 -7.97 -1.03
C HIS A 75 14.97 -8.67 -0.81
N LEU A 76 15.54 -8.63 0.40
CA LEU A 76 16.80 -9.31 0.71
C LEU A 76 16.73 -10.83 0.46
N ARG A 77 15.58 -11.42 0.78
CA ARG A 77 15.32 -12.87 0.60
C ARG A 77 14.49 -13.17 -0.64
N SER A 78 14.28 -12.19 -1.51
CA SER A 78 13.37 -12.33 -2.64
C SER A 78 13.89 -13.29 -3.68
N TRP A 79 12.99 -13.89 -4.37
CA TRP A 79 13.15 -14.68 -5.58
C TRP A 79 13.33 -16.19 -5.36
N GLY A 80 12.39 -16.76 -4.63
CA GLY A 80 12.15 -18.18 -4.62
C GLY A 80 12.80 -18.94 -3.46
N ARG A 81 12.45 -20.20 -3.34
CA ARG A 81 12.81 -21.08 -2.21
C ARG A 81 14.29 -21.53 -2.19
N GLY A 82 15.08 -21.21 -3.23
CA GLY A 82 16.47 -21.64 -3.33
C GLY A 82 17.45 -20.76 -2.55
N LYS A 83 18.38 -21.38 -1.81
CA LYS A 83 19.42 -20.67 -1.03
C LYS A 83 20.28 -19.72 -1.88
N ILE A 84 20.62 -20.10 -3.10
CA ILE A 84 21.44 -19.30 -4.03
C ILE A 84 20.73 -18.01 -4.43
N LYS A 85 19.43 -18.03 -4.69
CA LYS A 85 18.65 -16.84 -5.06
C LYS A 85 18.59 -15.78 -3.96
N ARG A 86 18.77 -16.16 -2.70
CA ARG A 86 18.85 -15.24 -1.56
C ARG A 86 20.09 -14.35 -1.62
N PHE A 87 21.19 -14.84 -2.14
CA PHE A 87 22.43 -14.08 -2.25
C PHE A 87 22.46 -13.13 -3.46
N ILE A 88 21.72 -13.41 -4.53
CA ILE A 88 21.69 -12.56 -5.73
C ILE A 88 21.02 -11.20 -5.42
N GLY A 89 20.02 -11.17 -4.55
CA GLY A 89 19.34 -9.93 -4.15
C GLY A 89 20.10 -9.10 -3.11
N ALA A 90 21.01 -9.70 -2.35
CA ALA A 90 21.68 -9.06 -1.22
C ALA A 90 22.50 -7.81 -1.60
N PRO A 91 23.33 -7.80 -2.64
CA PRO A 91 24.06 -6.59 -3.02
C PRO A 91 23.15 -5.42 -3.33
N ASN A 92 22.04 -5.68 -4.02
CA ASN A 92 21.06 -4.67 -4.37
C ASN A 92 20.30 -4.14 -3.13
N PHE A 93 19.97 -5.00 -2.17
CA PHE A 93 19.38 -4.58 -0.90
C PHE A 93 20.36 -3.75 -0.06
N ILE A 94 21.63 -4.18 0.05
CA ILE A 94 22.67 -3.51 0.84
C ILE A 94 22.96 -2.11 0.29
N SER A 95 23.08 -1.96 -1.03
CA SER A 95 23.38 -0.69 -1.69
C SER A 95 22.20 0.30 -1.70
N ASN A 96 20.97 -0.19 -1.67
CA ASN A 96 19.76 0.64 -1.68
C ASN A 96 19.32 0.99 -0.27
N THR A 97 19.65 2.21 0.16
CA THR A 97 19.18 2.72 1.46
C THR A 97 17.71 3.18 1.37
N PHE A 98 16.99 3.17 2.48
CA PHE A 98 15.63 3.73 2.53
C PHE A 98 15.57 5.15 1.97
N SER A 99 16.48 6.02 2.41
CA SER A 99 16.57 7.41 1.92
C SER A 99 16.89 7.48 0.43
N GLY A 100 17.78 6.62 -0.06
CA GLY A 100 18.13 6.54 -1.48
C GLY A 100 16.94 6.14 -2.35
N LEU A 101 16.16 5.16 -1.91
CA LEU A 101 14.95 4.72 -2.59
C LEU A 101 13.90 5.82 -2.67
N ILE A 102 13.64 6.53 -1.57
CA ILE A 102 12.69 7.65 -1.55
C ILE A 102 13.14 8.76 -2.53
N LYS A 103 14.42 9.13 -2.50
CA LYS A 103 14.98 10.13 -3.41
C LYS A 103 14.87 9.71 -4.89
N ASP A 104 15.16 8.46 -5.20
CA ASP A 104 15.06 7.93 -6.56
C ASP A 104 13.62 7.97 -7.07
N ARG A 105 12.65 7.51 -6.26
CA ARG A 105 11.23 7.53 -6.64
C ARG A 105 10.72 8.95 -6.85
N ARG A 106 11.10 9.88 -5.98
CA ARG A 106 10.76 11.31 -6.13
C ARG A 106 11.34 11.91 -7.40
N ARG A 107 12.62 11.63 -7.70
CA ARG A 107 13.28 12.10 -8.95
C ARG A 107 12.57 11.57 -10.21
N LYS A 108 12.02 10.36 -10.14
CA LYS A 108 11.26 9.74 -11.23
C LYS A 108 9.79 10.18 -11.29
N GLY A 109 9.36 11.11 -10.43
CA GLY A 109 7.98 11.60 -10.38
C GLY A 109 6.98 10.56 -9.86
N MET A 110 7.45 9.53 -9.17
CA MET A 110 6.58 8.50 -8.60
C MET A 110 5.92 8.99 -7.30
N PRO A 111 4.60 8.85 -7.13
CA PRO A 111 3.90 9.32 -5.93
C PRO A 111 4.08 8.37 -4.73
N VAL A 112 4.55 7.16 -4.98
CA VAL A 112 4.68 6.10 -3.98
C VAL A 112 6.03 5.42 -4.12
N ALA A 113 6.60 4.97 -3.00
CA ALA A 113 7.74 4.07 -2.96
C ALA A 113 7.30 2.67 -2.55
N GLY A 114 7.36 1.71 -3.47
CA GLY A 114 7.14 0.30 -3.19
C GLY A 114 8.41 -0.35 -2.66
N MET A 115 8.32 -1.04 -1.51
CA MET A 115 9.50 -1.66 -0.90
C MET A 115 9.17 -2.85 -0.01
N ALA A 116 10.19 -3.63 0.30
CA ALA A 116 10.08 -4.73 1.24
C ALA A 116 10.00 -4.24 2.70
N LEU A 117 9.27 -4.97 3.55
CA LEU A 117 9.17 -4.70 4.99
C LEU A 117 10.56 -4.63 5.66
N HIS A 118 11.54 -5.37 5.16
CA HIS A 118 12.89 -5.45 5.73
C HIS A 118 13.67 -4.14 5.71
N TYR A 119 13.24 -3.12 4.98
CA TYR A 119 13.82 -1.78 5.06
C TYR A 119 13.48 -1.05 6.36
N MET A 120 12.42 -1.46 7.08
CA MET A 120 11.92 -0.75 8.26
C MET A 120 11.58 -1.65 9.45
N HIS A 121 11.64 -2.96 9.29
CA HIS A 121 11.35 -3.93 10.36
C HIS A 121 12.31 -5.12 10.30
N GLY A 122 12.53 -5.77 11.47
CA GLY A 122 13.46 -6.88 11.60
C GLY A 122 14.93 -6.43 11.70
N TRP A 123 15.82 -7.39 11.85
CA TRP A 123 17.26 -7.13 11.93
C TRP A 123 17.83 -6.73 10.56
N GLU A 124 17.20 -7.14 9.47
CA GLU A 124 17.61 -6.86 8.10
C GLU A 124 17.69 -5.35 7.81
N ARG A 125 16.91 -4.52 8.51
CA ARG A 125 16.97 -3.05 8.38
C ARG A 125 18.35 -2.45 8.71
N PHE A 126 19.22 -3.20 9.36
CA PHE A 126 20.58 -2.78 9.70
C PHE A 126 21.62 -3.23 8.68
N VAL A 127 21.23 -4.04 7.70
CA VAL A 127 22.16 -4.61 6.70
C VAL A 127 22.47 -3.62 5.58
N HIS A 128 21.54 -2.73 5.23
CA HIS A 128 21.81 -1.72 4.20
C HIS A 128 22.73 -0.60 4.72
N LEU A 129 23.45 0.06 3.80
CA LEU A 129 24.49 1.06 4.12
C LEU A 129 23.93 2.41 4.66
N GLY A 130 22.63 2.54 4.85
CA GLY A 130 22.00 3.78 5.32
C GLY A 130 21.66 3.76 6.80
N ILE A 131 21.27 4.93 7.32
CA ILE A 131 20.75 5.03 8.68
C ILE A 131 19.38 4.35 8.71
N PRO A 132 19.18 3.34 9.58
CA PRO A 132 17.94 2.57 9.60
C PRO A 132 16.76 3.41 10.08
N VAL A 133 15.61 3.15 9.48
CA VAL A 133 14.29 3.61 9.93
C VAL A 133 13.57 2.47 10.65
N SER A 134 12.46 2.77 11.31
CA SER A 134 11.60 1.74 11.90
C SER A 134 10.14 2.17 11.93
N LEU A 135 9.27 1.25 12.32
CA LEU A 135 7.83 1.48 12.44
C LEU A 135 7.44 2.16 13.75
N THR A 136 8.37 2.33 14.68
CA THR A 136 8.11 2.90 16.02
C THR A 136 9.28 3.77 16.51
N GLY A 137 9.02 4.65 17.49
CA GLY A 137 10.01 5.46 18.19
C GLY A 137 10.83 6.37 17.26
N LYS A 138 12.06 6.68 17.62
CA LYS A 138 12.95 7.58 16.88
C LYS A 138 13.18 7.17 15.41
N GLY A 139 13.06 5.88 15.09
CA GLY A 139 13.16 5.39 13.73
C GLY A 139 11.93 5.75 12.89
N LEU A 140 10.74 5.81 13.49
CA LEU A 140 9.51 6.29 12.87
C LEU A 140 9.59 7.79 12.57
N ASP A 141 10.09 8.60 13.53
CA ASP A 141 10.28 10.04 13.29
C ASP A 141 11.23 10.30 12.12
N ARG A 142 12.25 9.45 11.97
CA ARG A 142 13.17 9.50 10.84
C ARG A 142 12.49 9.06 9.54
N LEU A 143 11.67 8.03 9.57
CA LEU A 143 10.88 7.58 8.43
C LEU A 143 10.01 8.72 7.93
N PHE A 144 9.29 9.40 8.80
CA PHE A 144 8.46 10.55 8.44
C PHE A 144 9.25 11.70 7.81
N ARG A 145 10.39 12.06 8.39
CA ARG A 145 11.26 13.11 7.83
C ARG A 145 11.80 12.79 6.44
N ILE A 146 12.11 11.51 6.17
CA ILE A 146 12.67 11.10 4.88
C ILE A 146 11.58 11.00 3.82
N ARG A 147 10.44 10.37 4.16
CA ARG A 147 9.38 10.15 3.18
C ARG A 147 8.59 11.41 2.84
N GLN A 148 8.44 12.34 3.82
CA GLN A 148 7.59 13.53 3.67
C GLN A 148 6.17 13.15 3.21
N ASP A 149 5.73 13.65 2.04
CA ASP A 149 4.44 13.42 1.39
C ASP A 149 4.35 12.11 0.59
N MET A 150 5.47 11.42 0.37
CA MET A 150 5.49 10.20 -0.44
C MET A 150 4.78 9.04 0.26
N GLY A 151 3.82 8.41 -0.42
CA GLY A 151 3.21 7.16 0.03
C GLY A 151 4.23 6.03 0.08
N ILE A 152 4.07 5.10 1.01
CA ILE A 152 4.91 3.91 1.11
C ILE A 152 4.02 2.68 1.03
N HIS A 153 4.28 1.82 0.04
CA HIS A 153 3.66 0.53 -0.12
C HIS A 153 4.64 -0.57 0.29
N VAL A 154 4.21 -1.46 1.17
CA VAL A 154 5.08 -2.50 1.75
C VAL A 154 4.51 -3.88 1.53
N TRP A 155 5.37 -4.77 1.08
CA TRP A 155 5.13 -6.21 0.98
C TRP A 155 6.34 -6.99 1.51
N PRO A 156 6.19 -8.13 2.19
CA PRO A 156 4.93 -8.66 2.74
C PRO A 156 4.46 -7.86 3.96
N ALA A 157 3.16 -7.86 4.20
CA ALA A 157 2.56 -7.20 5.36
C ALA A 157 1.91 -8.26 6.26
N PRO A 158 2.63 -8.79 7.24
CA PRO A 158 2.08 -9.79 8.16
C PRO A 158 1.02 -9.18 9.08
N LEU A 159 -0.07 -9.91 9.34
CA LEU A 159 -1.20 -9.47 10.15
C LEU A 159 -0.79 -8.90 11.51
N LYS A 160 0.21 -9.52 12.17
CA LYS A 160 0.73 -9.06 13.48
C LYS A 160 1.31 -7.63 13.48
N LEU A 161 1.62 -7.08 12.32
CA LEU A 161 2.15 -5.72 12.17
C LEU A 161 1.13 -4.76 11.55
N GLU A 162 -0.08 -5.22 11.23
CA GLU A 162 -1.09 -4.45 10.52
C GLU A 162 -1.32 -3.08 11.18
N THR A 163 -1.71 -3.07 12.45
CA THR A 163 -1.96 -1.82 13.19
C THR A 163 -0.74 -0.91 13.23
N ILE A 164 0.44 -1.45 13.57
CA ILE A 164 1.68 -0.66 13.68
C ILE A 164 2.06 -0.02 12.34
N MET A 165 1.84 -0.73 11.24
CA MET A 165 2.12 -0.21 9.90
C MET A 165 1.12 0.85 9.48
N LEU A 166 -0.18 0.66 9.77
CA LEU A 166 -1.21 1.67 9.53
C LEU A 166 -0.95 2.93 10.34
N ASP A 167 -0.59 2.80 11.62
CA ASP A 167 -0.23 3.92 12.50
C ASP A 167 1.02 4.67 11.99
N ALA A 168 1.93 3.96 11.32
CA ALA A 168 3.06 4.57 10.62
C ALA A 168 2.68 5.18 9.26
N GLY A 169 1.39 5.20 8.88
CA GLY A 169 0.92 5.73 7.61
C GLY A 169 1.44 4.96 6.40
N ILE A 170 1.58 3.64 6.51
CA ILE A 170 2.09 2.76 5.47
C ILE A 170 0.93 1.97 4.87
N THR A 171 0.88 1.91 3.55
CA THR A 171 -0.03 1.03 2.83
C THR A 171 0.53 -0.39 2.82
N LEU A 172 -0.30 -1.32 3.28
CA LEU A 172 0.03 -2.73 3.37
C LEU A 172 -0.42 -3.47 2.12
N ILE A 173 0.49 -4.25 1.55
CA ILE A 173 0.12 -5.27 0.57
C ILE A 173 0.15 -6.60 1.32
N SER A 174 -1.03 -7.11 1.65
CA SER A 174 -1.21 -8.24 2.55
C SER A 174 -1.65 -9.49 1.80
N ASP A 175 -1.06 -10.63 2.18
CA ASP A 175 -1.50 -11.96 1.76
C ASP A 175 -2.66 -12.47 2.65
N PHE A 176 -2.98 -11.75 3.72
CA PHE A 176 -3.94 -12.14 4.77
C PHE A 176 -5.17 -11.21 4.83
N VAL A 177 -5.61 -10.72 3.70
CA VAL A 177 -6.87 -9.96 3.62
C VAL A 177 -8.05 -10.95 3.56
N ASP A 178 -8.29 -11.62 4.66
CA ASP A 178 -9.40 -12.56 4.82
C ASP A 178 -10.55 -11.85 5.55
N PRO A 179 -11.74 -11.71 4.94
CA PRO A 179 -12.89 -11.08 5.58
C PRO A 179 -13.46 -11.91 6.74
N THR A 180 -13.10 -13.18 6.88
CA THR A 180 -13.50 -14.03 8.00
C THR A 180 -12.62 -13.85 9.24
N ILE A 181 -11.49 -13.17 9.11
CA ILE A 181 -10.63 -12.83 10.25
C ILE A 181 -11.15 -11.55 10.92
N HIS A 182 -11.86 -11.71 12.01
CA HIS A 182 -12.49 -10.62 12.74
C HIS A 182 -11.66 -10.11 13.91
N SER A 183 -10.55 -10.74 14.23
CA SER A 183 -9.69 -10.37 15.35
C SER A 183 -8.24 -10.17 14.92
N LEU A 184 -7.63 -9.14 15.46
CA LEU A 184 -6.17 -8.95 15.39
C LEU A 184 -5.48 -9.89 16.38
N PRO A 185 -4.17 -10.19 16.21
CA PRO A 185 -3.43 -11.04 17.14
C PRO A 185 -3.40 -10.55 18.60
N ASN A 186 -3.71 -9.28 18.85
CA ASN A 186 -3.86 -8.70 20.20
C ASN A 186 -5.28 -8.80 20.76
N GLY A 187 -6.17 -9.52 20.10
CA GLY A 187 -7.56 -9.72 20.49
C GLY A 187 -8.53 -8.60 20.14
N LYS A 188 -8.04 -7.46 19.64
CA LYS A 188 -8.91 -6.36 19.20
C LYS A 188 -9.64 -6.70 17.92
N ILE A 189 -10.79 -6.05 17.73
CA ILE A 189 -11.56 -6.18 16.49
C ILE A 189 -10.74 -5.75 15.27
N ARG A 190 -10.86 -6.54 14.23
CA ARG A 190 -10.44 -6.17 12.87
C ARG A 190 -11.69 -5.90 12.05
N TRP A 191 -11.92 -4.63 11.73
CA TRP A 191 -13.10 -4.25 10.95
C TRP A 191 -12.98 -4.78 9.50
N PRO A 192 -13.85 -5.72 9.07
CA PRO A 192 -13.70 -6.38 7.78
C PRO A 192 -14.28 -5.59 6.60
N ARG A 193 -14.84 -4.40 6.84
CA ARG A 193 -15.47 -3.55 5.82
C ARG A 193 -14.73 -2.23 5.60
N PRO A 194 -13.51 -2.24 5.05
CA PRO A 194 -12.67 -1.05 4.92
C PRO A 194 -13.24 0.04 3.99
N ALA A 195 -14.25 -0.29 3.18
CA ALA A 195 -14.93 0.66 2.30
C ALA A 195 -16.18 1.30 2.94
N SER A 196 -16.45 1.04 4.21
CA SER A 196 -17.51 1.68 5.00
C SER A 196 -16.97 2.78 5.89
N GLN A 197 -17.87 3.45 6.61
CA GLN A 197 -17.51 4.30 7.73
C GLN A 197 -16.65 3.50 8.72
N PRO A 198 -15.55 4.06 9.28
CA PRO A 198 -14.84 3.44 10.39
C PRO A 198 -15.77 3.22 11.58
N LEU A 199 -15.46 2.22 12.40
CA LEU A 199 -16.15 2.03 13.67
C LEU A 199 -16.03 3.32 14.52
N ASP A 200 -17.13 3.76 15.09
CA ASP A 200 -17.10 4.75 16.15
C ASP A 200 -16.73 4.11 17.49
N ASP A 201 -16.52 4.93 18.50
CA ASP A 201 -16.06 4.45 19.82
C ASP A 201 -17.11 3.52 20.48
N GLU A 202 -18.40 3.67 20.19
CA GLU A 202 -19.46 2.82 20.71
C GLU A 202 -19.38 1.43 20.10
N TRP A 203 -19.36 1.34 18.78
CA TRP A 203 -19.21 0.07 18.07
C TRP A 203 -17.87 -0.61 18.35
N GLU A 204 -16.78 0.16 18.40
CA GLU A 204 -15.45 -0.39 18.73
C GLU A 204 -15.45 -1.02 20.12
N ASN A 205 -16.04 -0.36 21.12
CA ASN A 205 -16.15 -0.90 22.48
C ASN A 205 -17.04 -2.13 22.55
N LYS A 206 -18.23 -2.10 21.91
CA LYS A 206 -19.17 -3.22 21.87
C LYS A 206 -18.50 -4.46 21.25
N LEU A 207 -17.85 -4.31 20.11
CA LEU A 207 -17.18 -5.39 19.41
C LEU A 207 -15.92 -5.90 20.12
N ASN A 208 -15.15 -5.03 20.76
CA ASN A 208 -13.96 -5.44 21.53
C ASN A 208 -14.32 -6.15 22.85
N SER A 209 -15.51 -5.92 23.40
CA SER A 209 -16.01 -6.58 24.62
C SER A 209 -16.81 -7.84 24.36
N SER A 210 -17.19 -8.12 23.11
CA SER A 210 -17.92 -9.34 22.73
C SER A 210 -17.00 -10.55 22.69
N ASP A 211 -17.56 -11.71 22.89
CA ASP A 211 -16.86 -12.97 22.65
C ASP A 211 -16.76 -13.31 21.15
N GLU A 212 -16.02 -14.37 20.82
CA GLU A 212 -15.80 -14.76 19.43
C GLU A 212 -17.06 -15.31 18.75
N GLU A 213 -17.99 -15.87 19.50
CA GLU A 213 -19.22 -16.47 18.97
C GLU A 213 -20.24 -15.38 18.59
N GLU A 214 -20.36 -14.33 19.40
CA GLU A 214 -21.27 -13.21 19.16
C GLU A 214 -20.76 -12.20 18.13
N ARG A 215 -19.45 -12.13 17.97
CA ARG A 215 -18.78 -11.11 17.15
C ARG A 215 -19.22 -11.06 15.68
N PRO A 216 -19.45 -12.18 14.98
CA PRO A 216 -19.94 -12.16 13.60
C PRO A 216 -21.30 -11.46 13.46
N ASP A 217 -22.26 -11.73 14.36
CA ASP A 217 -23.59 -11.13 14.33
C ASP A 217 -23.52 -9.63 14.62
N LEU A 218 -22.70 -9.22 15.57
CA LEU A 218 -22.46 -7.81 15.88
C LEU A 218 -21.77 -7.06 14.73
N ILE A 219 -20.90 -7.73 13.97
CA ILE A 219 -20.29 -7.15 12.76
C ILE A 219 -21.35 -6.91 11.69
N GLU A 220 -22.29 -7.83 11.50
CA GLU A 220 -23.39 -7.65 10.55
C GLU A 220 -24.33 -6.51 10.98
N GLU A 221 -24.63 -6.39 12.29
CA GLU A 221 -25.40 -5.29 12.86
C GLU A 221 -24.71 -3.95 12.64
N ALA A 222 -23.40 -3.85 12.96
CA ALA A 222 -22.61 -2.66 12.72
C ALA A 222 -22.55 -2.32 11.23
N ALA A 223 -22.37 -3.33 10.37
CA ALA A 223 -22.32 -3.16 8.92
C ALA A 223 -23.63 -2.62 8.34
N SER A 224 -24.76 -2.98 8.95
CA SER A 224 -26.07 -2.48 8.52
C SER A 224 -26.34 -1.05 8.98
N SER A 225 -25.69 -0.61 10.07
CA SER A 225 -25.84 0.75 10.63
C SER A 225 -24.82 1.75 10.07
N LEU A 226 -23.67 1.29 9.61
CA LEU A 226 -22.58 2.14 9.12
C LEU A 226 -22.61 2.25 7.59
N PRO A 227 -22.78 3.47 7.03
CA PRO A 227 -22.87 3.63 5.59
C PRO A 227 -21.59 3.29 4.87
N MET A 228 -21.71 2.87 3.62
CA MET A 228 -20.54 2.70 2.74
C MET A 228 -19.92 4.07 2.43
N TRP A 229 -18.60 4.09 2.20
CA TRP A 229 -17.88 5.34 1.97
C TRP A 229 -18.48 6.18 0.84
N HIS A 230 -18.94 5.55 -0.24
CA HIS A 230 -19.51 6.23 -1.40
C HIS A 230 -20.91 6.79 -1.16
N GLU A 231 -21.63 6.31 -0.13
CA GLU A 231 -22.98 6.79 0.24
C GLU A 231 -22.92 8.04 1.12
N MET A 232 -21.78 8.29 1.78
CA MET A 232 -21.61 9.44 2.65
C MET A 232 -21.43 10.74 1.85
N SER A 233 -22.00 11.83 2.36
CA SER A 233 -21.75 13.16 1.80
C SER A 233 -20.29 13.58 1.98
N ASN A 234 -19.78 14.45 1.10
CA ASN A 234 -18.41 14.98 1.19
C ASN A 234 -18.12 15.64 2.56
N ASN A 235 -19.11 16.28 3.17
CA ASN A 235 -18.94 16.91 4.49
C ASN A 235 -18.73 15.88 5.60
N ILE A 236 -19.46 14.75 5.55
CA ILE A 236 -19.27 13.65 6.51
C ILE A 236 -17.90 13.01 6.31
N ARG A 237 -17.52 12.71 5.07
CA ARG A 237 -16.19 12.15 4.76
C ARG A 237 -15.05 13.05 5.26
N LYS A 238 -15.16 14.35 5.03
CA LYS A 238 -14.19 15.34 5.53
C LYS A 238 -14.09 15.31 7.05
N LYS A 239 -15.21 15.32 7.76
CA LYS A 239 -15.21 15.23 9.23
C LYS A 239 -14.54 13.97 9.74
N LEU A 240 -14.82 12.81 9.14
CA LEU A 240 -14.21 11.54 9.51
C LEU A 240 -12.71 11.56 9.27
N ILE A 241 -12.25 12.02 8.09
CA ILE A 241 -10.81 12.14 7.78
C ILE A 241 -10.12 13.05 8.81
N PHE A 242 -10.69 14.20 9.14
CA PHE A 242 -10.12 15.11 10.13
C PHE A 242 -10.09 14.52 11.53
N SER A 243 -11.14 13.80 11.92
CA SER A 243 -11.20 13.11 13.21
C SER A 243 -10.11 12.05 13.31
N ASP A 244 -10.02 11.17 12.32
CA ASP A 244 -9.08 10.07 12.33
C ASP A 244 -7.63 10.54 12.17
N ALA A 245 -7.39 11.56 11.35
CA ALA A 245 -6.05 12.13 11.18
C ALA A 245 -5.46 12.68 12.48
N LYS A 246 -6.29 13.07 13.46
CA LYS A 246 -5.82 13.49 14.78
C LYS A 246 -5.31 12.31 15.63
N LYS A 247 -5.76 11.09 15.34
CA LYS A 247 -5.34 9.87 16.05
C LYS A 247 -3.92 9.45 15.67
N TRP A 248 -3.44 9.83 14.47
CA TRP A 248 -2.16 9.39 13.92
C TRP A 248 -1.18 10.54 13.63
N LYS A 249 0.08 10.29 13.86
CA LYS A 249 1.18 11.23 13.56
C LYS A 249 1.67 11.06 12.12
N TRP A 250 0.79 11.16 11.16
CA TRP A 250 1.16 11.06 9.75
C TRP A 250 1.75 12.38 9.23
N PRO A 251 2.67 12.32 8.24
CA PRO A 251 3.34 13.53 7.74
C PRO A 251 2.44 14.44 6.92
N ASN A 252 1.36 13.92 6.34
CA ASN A 252 0.42 14.67 5.53
C ASN A 252 -0.68 15.29 6.40
N ASN A 253 -1.10 16.49 6.05
CA ASN A 253 -2.24 17.09 6.73
C ASN A 253 -3.56 16.54 6.17
N PRO A 254 -4.66 16.58 6.95
CA PRO A 254 -5.97 16.08 6.53
C PRO A 254 -6.53 16.79 5.29
N GLU A 255 -6.20 18.06 5.08
CA GLU A 255 -6.66 18.82 3.92
C GLU A 255 -6.05 18.28 2.62
N SER A 256 -4.76 17.91 2.63
CA SER A 256 -4.13 17.30 1.46
C SER A 256 -4.76 15.96 1.11
N TRP A 257 -5.10 15.14 2.12
CA TRP A 257 -5.79 13.86 1.88
C TRP A 257 -7.19 14.03 1.31
N THR A 258 -7.95 14.98 1.86
CA THR A 258 -9.29 15.27 1.34
C THR A 258 -9.21 15.68 -0.12
N ARG A 259 -8.31 16.58 -0.46
CA ARG A 259 -8.06 17.00 -1.85
C ARG A 259 -7.62 15.82 -2.72
N ASP A 260 -6.66 15.03 -2.26
CA ASP A 260 -6.14 13.90 -3.01
C ASP A 260 -7.22 12.82 -3.26
N LEU A 261 -8.13 12.60 -2.30
CA LEU A 261 -9.27 11.71 -2.48
C LEU A 261 -10.28 12.29 -3.47
N GLU A 262 -10.59 13.58 -3.40
CA GLU A 262 -11.50 14.28 -4.32
C GLU A 262 -10.95 14.28 -5.76
N GLU A 263 -9.63 14.42 -5.90
CA GLU A 263 -8.94 14.35 -7.19
C GLU A 263 -8.71 12.91 -7.68
N GLY A 264 -9.11 11.89 -6.92
CA GLY A 264 -8.85 10.49 -7.24
C GLY A 264 -7.37 10.10 -7.11
N LYS A 265 -6.61 10.74 -6.23
CA LYS A 265 -5.21 10.46 -5.92
C LYS A 265 -5.05 9.95 -4.48
N PRO A 266 -5.54 8.79 -4.17
CA PRO A 266 -5.63 8.31 -2.79
C PRO A 266 -4.30 7.80 -2.19
N TRP A 267 -3.19 8.10 -2.79
CA TRP A 267 -1.87 7.52 -2.48
C TRP A 267 -1.29 8.01 -1.15
N GLY A 268 -1.74 9.16 -0.66
CA GLY A 268 -1.33 9.71 0.63
C GLY A 268 -1.92 8.98 1.83
N CYS A 269 -3.04 8.28 1.65
CA CYS A 269 -3.73 7.56 2.72
C CYS A 269 -3.22 6.13 2.84
N ALA A 270 -2.87 5.69 4.05
CA ALA A 270 -2.54 4.30 4.31
C ALA A 270 -3.75 3.40 4.11
N ARG A 271 -3.52 2.18 3.60
CA ARG A 271 -4.57 1.22 3.24
C ARG A 271 -4.07 -0.20 3.36
N ILE A 272 -5.02 -1.12 3.36
CA ILE A 272 -4.76 -2.54 3.18
C ILE A 272 -5.12 -2.89 1.74
N ILE A 273 -4.16 -3.51 1.03
CA ILE A 273 -4.33 -3.98 -0.34
C ILE A 273 -4.17 -5.49 -0.32
N GLY A 274 -5.17 -6.22 -0.79
CA GLY A 274 -5.09 -7.67 -0.95
C GLY A 274 -4.09 -8.02 -2.06
N HIS A 275 -3.06 -8.78 -1.73
CA HIS A 275 -2.16 -9.36 -2.71
C HIS A 275 -2.91 -10.43 -3.49
N ARG A 276 -2.95 -10.31 -4.82
CA ARG A 276 -3.74 -11.19 -5.71
C ARG A 276 -5.25 -11.23 -5.38
N GLY A 277 -5.76 -10.15 -4.83
CA GLY A 277 -7.16 -10.07 -4.38
C GLY A 277 -7.34 -10.57 -2.95
N SER A 278 -7.79 -11.79 -2.74
CA SER A 278 -8.09 -12.36 -1.43
C SER A 278 -6.89 -12.95 -0.68
N GLY A 279 -5.70 -12.98 -1.29
CA GLY A 279 -4.50 -13.59 -0.70
C GLY A 279 -4.09 -14.92 -1.32
N GLU A 280 -3.04 -15.54 -0.77
CA GLU A 280 -2.47 -16.79 -1.34
C GLU A 280 -3.24 -18.04 -0.90
N ASP A 281 -4.05 -17.97 0.15
CA ASP A 281 -4.69 -19.12 0.79
C ASP A 281 -6.12 -19.39 0.27
N HIS A 282 -6.52 -18.73 -0.82
CA HIS A 282 -7.83 -18.89 -1.46
C HIS A 282 -7.75 -19.30 -2.93
#